data_08a07a39f59c5bbd92d8e66fda71a9ac
#
_entry.id   08a07a39f59c5bbd92d8e66fda71a9ac
#
_cell.length_a   1.000
_cell.length_b   1.000
_cell.length_c   1.000
_cell.angle_alpha   90.00
_cell.angle_beta   90.00
_cell.angle_gamma   90.00
#
_symmetry.space_group_name_H-M   'P 1'
#
loop_
_entity.id
_entity.type
_entity.pdbx_description
1 polymer ?
#
loop_
_entity_poly.entity_id
_entity_poly.type
_entity_poly.pdbx_seq_one_letter_code
_entity_poly.pdbx_strand_id
1 'polypeptide(L)'
;MKRIVSLLLAAVLAPLILCQSAAAEGVSSSAPPQQNSGSIQKAVVFTLDASNSMNGNDRNRLAIDSIAQLIYSLPSNYVVGVVAYNTDVVAAQGMADSGSRDSIMKAADSVRYTGYTNAGTGLTKALELLDTVEASEKTVVMLSDGEIVMQDDAATAVSSGQFENAVTEAKNSGVVIHVIGLGADMENKANTIFSASAETGGANYHAPRAEDIQQAVDSILLEQLNIKKTTAAVVDADGGTEELDITIPTANATNARLLFISDSPIRNLNADFSAGSVRQVSGTHYTLLELDHPSAEKVHVSFQGAAGSQVKVDVITEYHIILTPGIIYEDTEPADEDAVSYDRTTQISIA
;
A
#
# COMPACT_ATOMS: atom_id res chain seq x y z
N MET A 1 -40.71 -11.49 -56.06
CA MET A 1 -41.37 -10.42 -56.83
C MET A 1 -40.85 -9.07 -56.31
N LYS A 2 -40.23 -8.35 -57.24
CA LYS A 2 -40.16 -6.90 -57.43
C LYS A 2 -39.50 -6.12 -56.25
N ARG A 3 -38.22 -5.61 -56.34
CA ARG A 3 -37.81 -4.41 -57.13
C ARG A 3 -38.35 -3.14 -56.46
N ILE A 4 -37.58 -2.06 -56.11
CA ILE A 4 -36.71 -1.15 -56.90
C ILE A 4 -36.10 -0.19 -55.85
N VAL A 5 -34.80 0.08 -55.65
CA VAL A 5 -33.87 1.01 -56.33
C VAL A 5 -34.35 2.48 -56.39
N SER A 6 -33.54 3.36 -55.87
CA SER A 6 -33.03 4.64 -56.42
C SER A 6 -32.63 5.58 -55.32
N LEU A 7 -31.41 6.00 -55.16
CA LEU A 7 -30.44 6.78 -55.95
C LEU A 7 -30.67 8.31 -55.89
N LEU A 8 -29.60 8.99 -55.38
CA LEU A 8 -29.08 10.31 -55.76
C LEU A 8 -29.85 11.58 -55.31
N LEU A 9 -29.22 12.56 -54.67
CA LEU A 9 -28.38 13.53 -55.34
C LEU A 9 -27.69 14.49 -54.35
N ALA A 10 -26.45 14.79 -54.63
CA ALA A 10 -25.62 15.77 -53.99
C ALA A 10 -26.04 17.21 -54.35
N ALA A 11 -25.80 18.16 -53.50
CA ALA A 11 -25.57 19.52 -53.91
C ALA A 11 -24.56 20.25 -52.97
N VAL A 12 -23.45 20.57 -53.53
CA VAL A 12 -22.40 21.46 -53.14
C VAL A 12 -22.90 22.91 -53.21
N LEU A 13 -22.56 23.72 -52.21
CA LEU A 13 -22.30 25.15 -52.36
C LEU A 13 -21.60 25.74 -51.14
N ALA A 14 -20.32 26.06 -51.29
CA ALA A 14 -19.62 27.13 -50.63
C ALA A 14 -19.57 28.34 -51.59
N PRO A 15 -19.02 29.49 -51.27
CA PRO A 15 -18.57 30.12 -50.02
C PRO A 15 -19.14 31.54 -49.81
N LEU A 16 -18.92 32.15 -48.66
CA LEU A 16 -18.68 33.62 -48.66
C LEU A 16 -17.86 34.02 -47.41
N ILE A 17 -16.66 34.45 -47.71
CA ILE A 17 -15.74 35.14 -46.82
C ILE A 17 -16.30 36.57 -46.59
N LEU A 18 -16.36 36.97 -45.32
CA LEU A 18 -16.32 38.38 -44.97
C LEU A 18 -15.39 38.56 -43.76
N CYS A 19 -14.22 39.09 -44.08
CA CYS A 19 -13.34 39.75 -43.12
C CYS A 19 -14.03 40.98 -42.52
N GLN A 20 -13.99 41.09 -41.19
CA GLN A 20 -13.88 42.42 -40.56
C GLN A 20 -13.04 42.38 -39.32
N SER A 21 -12.17 43.29 -39.27
CA SER A 21 -11.03 43.55 -38.43
C SER A 21 -11.37 44.06 -37.04
N ALA A 22 -10.48 43.71 -36.13
CA ALA A 22 -9.86 44.49 -35.07
C ALA A 22 -10.71 44.99 -33.90
N ALA A 23 -10.41 44.50 -32.72
CA ALA A 23 -9.93 45.38 -31.63
C ALA A 23 -9.48 44.54 -30.41
N ALA A 24 -8.25 44.75 -30.05
CA ALA A 24 -7.70 44.93 -28.72
C ALA A 24 -7.83 43.79 -27.67
N GLU A 25 -6.71 43.11 -27.49
CA GLU A 25 -5.96 43.01 -26.24
C GLU A 25 -6.77 42.64 -24.99
N GLY A 26 -6.86 41.35 -24.76
CA GLY A 26 -6.92 40.74 -23.44
C GLY A 26 -5.79 39.74 -23.35
N VAL A 27 -4.66 40.12 -22.74
CA VAL A 27 -3.63 39.19 -22.33
C VAL A 27 -4.26 38.24 -21.29
N SER A 28 -4.87 37.18 -21.78
CA SER A 28 -5.19 36.01 -20.94
C SER A 28 -3.85 35.40 -20.56
N SER A 29 -3.39 35.69 -19.36
CA SER A 29 -2.38 34.94 -18.69
C SER A 29 -2.90 33.49 -18.61
N SER A 30 -2.56 32.69 -19.61
CA SER A 30 -2.66 31.22 -19.48
C SER A 30 -1.70 30.84 -18.36
N ALA A 31 -2.27 30.52 -17.20
CA ALA A 31 -1.53 29.81 -16.19
C ALA A 31 -0.80 28.65 -16.89
N PRO A 32 0.49 28.41 -16.58
CA PRO A 32 1.19 27.28 -17.14
C PRO A 32 0.35 26.02 -16.81
N PRO A 33 0.30 25.05 -17.73
CA PRO A 33 -0.40 23.82 -17.43
C PRO A 33 0.14 23.32 -16.10
N GLN A 34 -0.74 23.13 -15.11
CA GLN A 34 -0.39 22.39 -13.91
C GLN A 34 0.14 21.05 -14.42
N GLN A 35 1.44 20.90 -14.41
CA GLN A 35 2.02 19.58 -14.44
C GLN A 35 1.44 18.90 -13.19
N ASN A 36 0.50 17.99 -13.39
CA ASN A 36 0.27 16.94 -12.44
C ASN A 36 1.66 16.35 -12.17
N SER A 37 2.25 16.74 -11.06
CA SER A 37 3.35 16.00 -10.47
C SER A 37 2.71 14.65 -10.09
N GLY A 38 2.69 13.73 -11.07
CA GLY A 38 2.21 12.39 -10.86
C GLY A 38 2.98 11.86 -9.66
N SER A 39 2.29 11.66 -8.55
CA SER A 39 2.88 11.02 -7.39
C SER A 39 3.45 9.71 -7.89
N ILE A 40 4.75 9.48 -7.63
CA ILE A 40 5.41 8.24 -8.04
C ILE A 40 4.61 7.08 -7.45
N GLN A 41 3.93 6.33 -8.32
CA GLN A 41 3.09 5.23 -7.90
C GLN A 41 3.98 4.03 -7.56
N LYS A 42 3.72 3.40 -6.43
CA LYS A 42 4.34 2.14 -5.99
C LYS A 42 3.28 1.03 -6.00
N ALA A 43 3.71 -0.20 -6.26
CA ALA A 43 2.82 -1.35 -6.34
C ALA A 43 3.28 -2.45 -5.38
N VAL A 44 2.35 -3.02 -4.63
CA VAL A 44 2.62 -4.16 -3.77
C VAL A 44 1.52 -5.21 -3.91
N VAL A 45 1.92 -6.47 -4.03
CA VAL A 45 1.01 -7.61 -3.96
C VAL A 45 1.36 -8.44 -2.73
N PHE A 46 0.35 -8.69 -1.89
CA PHE A 46 0.46 -9.60 -0.76
C PHE A 46 0.05 -10.99 -1.21
N THR A 47 0.89 -12.00 -0.96
CA THR A 47 0.50 -13.40 -1.17
C THR A 47 0.30 -14.08 0.18
N LEU A 48 -0.79 -14.83 0.30
CA LEU A 48 -1.17 -15.57 1.49
C LEU A 48 -1.20 -17.05 1.18
N ASP A 49 -0.38 -17.81 1.86
CA ASP A 49 -0.52 -19.25 1.91
C ASP A 49 -1.84 -19.61 2.61
N ALA A 50 -2.66 -20.35 1.90
CA ALA A 50 -3.95 -20.84 2.38
C ALA A 50 -3.98 -22.37 2.46
N SER A 51 -2.82 -23.00 2.56
CA SER A 51 -2.67 -24.45 2.69
C SER A 51 -3.21 -24.96 4.03
N ASN A 52 -3.36 -26.27 4.13
CA ASN A 52 -3.95 -26.90 5.30
C ASN A 52 -3.09 -26.74 6.58
N SER A 53 -1.76 -26.61 6.47
CA SER A 53 -0.85 -26.38 7.60
C SER A 53 -1.17 -25.09 8.37
N MET A 54 -1.64 -24.07 7.68
CA MET A 54 -2.08 -22.80 8.28
C MET A 54 -3.17 -22.98 9.36
N ASN A 55 -3.99 -24.04 9.30
CA ASN A 55 -4.94 -24.36 10.39
C ASN A 55 -4.23 -24.68 11.73
N GLY A 56 -2.99 -25.15 11.68
CA GLY A 56 -2.16 -25.39 12.85
C GLY A 56 -1.40 -24.17 13.32
N ASN A 57 -0.80 -23.45 12.38
CA ASN A 57 0.14 -22.36 12.63
C ASN A 57 -0.55 -20.98 12.78
N ASP A 58 -1.74 -20.81 12.20
CA ASP A 58 -2.52 -19.55 12.27
C ASP A 58 -4.01 -19.81 12.59
N ARG A 59 -4.28 -20.47 13.69
CA ARG A 59 -5.67 -20.82 14.11
C ARG A 59 -6.59 -19.62 14.26
N ASN A 60 -6.06 -18.50 14.67
CA ASN A 60 -6.81 -17.28 14.91
C ASN A 60 -6.87 -16.36 13.69
N ARG A 61 -6.32 -16.78 12.54
CA ARG A 61 -6.27 -16.01 11.28
C ARG A 61 -5.56 -14.66 11.41
N LEU A 62 -4.56 -14.58 12.30
CA LEU A 62 -3.75 -13.37 12.52
C LEU A 62 -2.99 -12.94 11.26
N ALA A 63 -2.65 -13.90 10.38
CA ALA A 63 -2.04 -13.61 9.08
C ALA A 63 -2.90 -12.67 8.22
N ILE A 64 -4.22 -12.86 8.20
CA ILE A 64 -5.16 -12.02 7.44
C ILE A 64 -5.28 -10.64 8.05
N ASP A 65 -5.42 -10.55 9.38
CA ASP A 65 -5.46 -9.27 10.09
C ASP A 65 -4.13 -8.51 9.93
N SER A 66 -3.00 -9.22 9.86
CA SER A 66 -1.68 -8.64 9.63
C SER A 66 -1.54 -8.09 8.21
N ILE A 67 -2.06 -8.79 7.20
CA ILE A 67 -2.17 -8.28 5.83
C ILE A 67 -3.05 -7.02 5.80
N ALA A 68 -4.16 -6.99 6.54
CA ALA A 68 -5.00 -5.81 6.65
C ALA A 68 -4.23 -4.62 7.22
N GLN A 69 -3.45 -4.83 8.27
CA GLN A 69 -2.63 -3.79 8.85
C GLN A 69 -1.59 -3.25 7.86
N LEU A 70 -0.92 -4.13 7.10
CA LEU A 70 -0.03 -3.72 6.02
C LEU A 70 -0.77 -2.86 5.01
N ILE A 71 -1.88 -3.36 4.45
CA ILE A 71 -2.67 -2.69 3.41
C ILE A 71 -3.13 -1.31 3.86
N TYR A 72 -3.69 -1.20 5.06
CA TYR A 72 -4.22 0.07 5.56
C TYR A 72 -3.13 1.02 6.08
N SER A 73 -1.91 0.53 6.31
CA SER A 73 -0.77 1.39 6.65
C SER A 73 -0.11 2.04 5.43
N LEU A 74 -0.33 1.51 4.23
CA LEU A 74 0.29 2.03 3.02
C LEU A 74 -0.24 3.43 2.67
N PRO A 75 0.63 4.38 2.26
CA PRO A 75 0.23 5.68 1.75
C PRO A 75 -0.66 5.61 0.51
N SER A 76 -1.27 6.74 0.14
CA SER A 76 -2.20 6.84 -1.00
C SER A 76 -1.52 6.62 -2.36
N ASN A 77 -0.20 6.80 -2.44
CA ASN A 77 0.58 6.55 -3.66
C ASN A 77 0.89 5.05 -3.90
N TYR A 78 0.36 4.14 -3.08
CA TYR A 78 0.45 2.70 -3.29
C TYR A 78 -0.82 2.14 -3.93
N VAL A 79 -0.64 1.32 -4.96
CA VAL A 79 -1.66 0.37 -5.44
C VAL A 79 -1.36 -1.02 -4.90
N VAL A 80 -2.40 -1.73 -4.52
CA VAL A 80 -2.30 -2.97 -3.74
C VAL A 80 -3.08 -4.09 -4.42
N GLY A 81 -2.53 -5.29 -4.43
CA GLY A 81 -3.21 -6.52 -4.81
C GLY A 81 -3.07 -7.59 -3.74
N VAL A 82 -3.92 -8.60 -3.77
CA VAL A 82 -3.81 -9.80 -2.92
C VAL A 82 -4.00 -11.05 -3.76
N VAL A 83 -3.21 -12.07 -3.44
CA VAL A 83 -3.32 -13.42 -3.98
C VAL A 83 -3.29 -14.40 -2.80
N ALA A 84 -4.30 -15.23 -2.66
CA ALA A 84 -4.24 -16.37 -1.75
C ALA A 84 -4.17 -17.67 -2.57
N TYR A 85 -3.30 -18.56 -2.15
CA TYR A 85 -3.04 -19.80 -2.84
C TYR A 85 -3.00 -20.98 -1.88
N ASN A 86 -3.39 -22.14 -2.37
CA ASN A 86 -3.16 -23.44 -1.74
C ASN A 86 -2.72 -24.43 -2.83
N THR A 87 -3.52 -25.42 -3.20
CA THR A 87 -3.30 -26.24 -4.41
C THR A 87 -3.36 -25.40 -5.70
N ASP A 88 -4.23 -24.40 -5.69
CA ASP A 88 -4.46 -23.44 -6.77
C ASP A 88 -4.53 -22.00 -6.21
N VAL A 89 -4.71 -21.00 -7.07
CA VAL A 89 -5.11 -19.68 -6.64
C VAL A 89 -6.56 -19.72 -6.17
N VAL A 90 -6.79 -19.53 -4.86
CA VAL A 90 -8.12 -19.60 -4.24
C VAL A 90 -8.80 -18.24 -4.08
N ALA A 91 -8.01 -17.17 -4.08
CA ALA A 91 -8.51 -15.80 -4.18
C ALA A 91 -7.46 -14.93 -4.85
N ALA A 92 -7.89 -14.03 -5.72
CA ALA A 92 -7.04 -13.00 -6.29
C ALA A 92 -7.87 -11.74 -6.49
N GLN A 93 -7.41 -10.62 -5.95
CA GLN A 93 -7.98 -9.32 -6.20
C GLN A 93 -6.93 -8.44 -6.85
N GLY A 94 -7.27 -7.87 -8.00
CA GLY A 94 -6.38 -7.03 -8.78
C GLY A 94 -6.01 -5.73 -8.08
N MET A 95 -5.07 -5.01 -8.68
CA MET A 95 -4.49 -3.80 -8.09
C MET A 95 -5.56 -2.74 -7.82
N ALA A 96 -5.61 -2.25 -6.58
CA ALA A 96 -6.56 -1.27 -6.10
C ALA A 96 -5.83 -0.08 -5.46
N ASP A 97 -6.35 1.12 -5.67
CA ASP A 97 -5.91 2.36 -5.02
C ASP A 97 -6.36 2.45 -3.55
N SER A 98 -6.00 3.53 -2.88
CA SER A 98 -6.33 3.76 -1.47
C SER A 98 -7.84 3.74 -1.17
N GLY A 99 -8.68 4.18 -2.12
CA GLY A 99 -10.14 4.22 -1.96
C GLY A 99 -10.82 2.85 -2.11
N SER A 100 -10.11 1.88 -2.69
CA SER A 100 -10.67 0.57 -3.05
C SER A 100 -10.08 -0.60 -2.24
N ARG A 101 -9.28 -0.32 -1.21
CA ARG A 101 -8.58 -1.35 -0.38
C ARG A 101 -9.53 -2.32 0.32
N ASP A 102 -10.76 -1.92 0.61
CA ASP A 102 -11.75 -2.82 1.22
C ASP A 102 -12.09 -4.02 0.31
N SER A 103 -11.99 -3.86 -1.00
CA SER A 103 -12.18 -4.97 -1.95
C SER A 103 -11.09 -6.03 -1.82
N ILE A 104 -9.84 -5.59 -1.57
CA ILE A 104 -8.69 -6.45 -1.32
C ILE A 104 -8.91 -7.26 -0.05
N MET A 105 -9.31 -6.58 1.04
CA MET A 105 -9.55 -7.23 2.31
C MET A 105 -10.71 -8.23 2.26
N LYS A 106 -11.79 -7.89 1.55
CA LYS A 106 -12.90 -8.81 1.33
C LYS A 106 -12.48 -10.11 0.63
N ALA A 107 -11.55 -10.03 -0.32
CA ALA A 107 -10.99 -11.22 -0.97
C ALA A 107 -10.14 -12.05 0.02
N ALA A 108 -9.28 -11.41 0.80
CA ALA A 108 -8.46 -12.09 1.82
C ALA A 108 -9.32 -12.76 2.91
N ASP A 109 -10.35 -12.08 3.41
CA ASP A 109 -11.26 -12.60 4.45
C ASP A 109 -12.06 -13.83 3.98
N SER A 110 -12.31 -13.95 2.67
CA SER A 110 -13.05 -15.09 2.11
C SER A 110 -12.27 -16.40 2.10
N VAL A 111 -10.95 -16.35 2.27
CA VAL A 111 -10.04 -17.48 2.19
C VAL A 111 -10.31 -18.55 3.26
N ARG A 112 -10.13 -19.81 2.91
CA ARG A 112 -10.16 -20.95 3.82
C ARG A 112 -8.85 -21.70 3.71
N TYR A 113 -8.29 -22.12 4.84
CA TYR A 113 -7.06 -22.90 4.89
C TYR A 113 -7.35 -24.37 4.56
N THR A 114 -6.96 -24.79 3.36
CA THR A 114 -7.19 -26.16 2.84
C THR A 114 -6.16 -26.47 1.74
N GLY A 115 -6.02 -27.74 1.39
CA GLY A 115 -5.19 -28.16 0.26
C GLY A 115 -3.69 -28.13 0.55
N TYR A 116 -2.89 -28.05 -0.51
CA TYR A 116 -1.43 -28.14 -0.52
C TYR A 116 -0.80 -26.74 -0.63
N THR A 117 0.53 -26.67 -0.67
CA THR A 117 1.30 -25.42 -0.73
C THR A 117 1.90 -25.24 -2.12
N ASN A 118 1.12 -24.68 -3.07
CA ASN A 118 1.56 -24.37 -4.44
C ASN A 118 2.06 -22.92 -4.54
N ALA A 119 3.20 -22.62 -3.93
CA ALA A 119 3.77 -21.27 -3.94
C ALA A 119 4.13 -20.80 -5.36
N GLY A 120 4.47 -21.74 -6.27
CA GLY A 120 4.76 -21.40 -7.66
C GLY A 120 3.59 -20.72 -8.35
N THR A 121 2.38 -21.28 -8.21
CA THR A 121 1.15 -20.68 -8.76
C THR A 121 0.83 -19.34 -8.07
N GLY A 122 1.03 -19.26 -6.75
CA GLY A 122 0.78 -18.03 -5.99
C GLY A 122 1.66 -16.87 -6.43
N LEU A 123 2.98 -17.10 -6.54
CA LEU A 123 3.93 -16.08 -6.96
C LEU A 123 3.73 -15.68 -8.42
N THR A 124 3.53 -16.64 -9.34
CA THR A 124 3.23 -16.33 -10.74
C THR A 124 2.03 -15.40 -10.85
N LYS A 125 0.95 -15.69 -10.11
CA LYS A 125 -0.24 -14.82 -10.11
C LYS A 125 0.02 -13.44 -9.55
N ALA A 126 0.88 -13.31 -8.54
CA ALA A 126 1.27 -12.01 -8.00
C ALA A 126 2.02 -11.15 -9.02
N LEU A 127 2.94 -11.75 -9.79
CA LEU A 127 3.65 -11.06 -10.88
C LEU A 127 2.71 -10.63 -12.00
N GLU A 128 1.76 -11.49 -12.40
CA GLU A 128 0.72 -11.12 -13.37
C GLU A 128 -0.07 -9.88 -12.92
N LEU A 129 -0.41 -9.76 -11.63
CA LEU A 129 -1.09 -8.58 -11.10
C LEU A 129 -0.20 -7.34 -11.17
N LEU A 130 1.08 -7.45 -10.80
CA LEU A 130 2.04 -6.35 -10.88
C LEU A 130 2.26 -5.87 -12.32
N ASP A 131 2.13 -6.74 -13.30
CA ASP A 131 2.28 -6.38 -14.72
C ASP A 131 1.10 -5.57 -15.27
N THR A 132 -0.02 -5.55 -14.56
CA THR A 132 -1.19 -4.74 -14.94
C THR A 132 -1.05 -3.26 -14.65
N VAL A 133 0.00 -2.84 -13.92
CA VAL A 133 0.18 -1.44 -13.49
C VAL A 133 1.60 -0.94 -13.78
N GLU A 134 1.67 0.35 -14.11
CA GLU A 134 2.92 1.08 -14.18
C GLU A 134 3.27 1.63 -12.80
N ALA A 135 4.40 1.23 -12.25
CA ALA A 135 4.88 1.67 -10.95
C ALA A 135 6.40 1.78 -10.94
N SER A 136 6.93 2.74 -10.17
CA SER A 136 8.37 2.94 -10.02
C SER A 136 9.05 1.86 -9.18
N GLU A 137 8.28 1.28 -8.27
CA GLU A 137 8.71 0.18 -7.39
C GLU A 137 7.60 -0.87 -7.37
N LYS A 138 7.98 -2.12 -7.60
CA LYS A 138 7.09 -3.28 -7.56
C LYS A 138 7.58 -4.26 -6.51
N THR A 139 6.71 -4.66 -5.60
CA THR A 139 7.06 -5.50 -4.45
C THR A 139 6.04 -6.62 -4.28
N VAL A 140 6.52 -7.80 -3.92
CA VAL A 140 5.70 -8.90 -3.41
C VAL A 140 6.04 -9.12 -1.94
N VAL A 141 5.04 -9.22 -1.08
CA VAL A 141 5.20 -9.67 0.30
C VAL A 141 4.50 -11.01 0.43
N MET A 142 5.29 -12.07 0.60
CA MET A 142 4.79 -13.44 0.74
C MET A 142 4.65 -13.80 2.21
N LEU A 143 3.51 -14.40 2.59
CA LEU A 143 3.31 -15.00 3.89
C LEU A 143 3.02 -16.49 3.68
N SER A 144 3.87 -17.35 4.26
CA SER A 144 3.75 -18.81 4.19
C SER A 144 4.25 -19.48 5.48
N ASP A 145 3.72 -20.64 5.81
CA ASP A 145 4.08 -21.41 6.99
C ASP A 145 4.87 -22.70 6.69
N GLY A 146 5.29 -22.91 5.44
CA GLY A 146 5.96 -24.13 5.07
C GLY A 146 6.71 -24.12 3.75
N GLU A 147 7.17 -25.31 3.40
CA GLU A 147 7.79 -25.62 2.12
C GLU A 147 6.72 -25.83 1.05
N ILE A 148 7.15 -25.75 -0.21
CA ILE A 148 6.31 -26.16 -1.34
C ILE A 148 6.04 -27.67 -1.24
N VAL A 149 4.78 -28.03 -1.05
CA VAL A 149 4.33 -29.42 -0.93
C VAL A 149 3.03 -29.60 -1.69
N MET A 150 3.03 -30.56 -2.60
CA MET A 150 1.86 -30.97 -3.36
C MET A 150 1.47 -32.40 -3.03
N GLN A 151 0.47 -32.96 -3.73
CA GLN A 151 -0.05 -34.31 -3.48
C GLN A 151 0.95 -35.43 -3.69
N ASP A 152 2.01 -35.18 -4.46
CA ASP A 152 3.11 -36.12 -4.72
C ASP A 152 4.40 -35.39 -5.11
N ASP A 153 5.50 -36.12 -5.16
CA ASP A 153 6.82 -35.56 -5.45
C ASP A 153 6.92 -34.95 -6.85
N ALA A 154 6.22 -35.50 -7.84
CA ALA A 154 6.22 -34.99 -9.20
C ALA A 154 5.50 -33.63 -9.28
N ALA A 155 4.36 -33.51 -8.64
CA ALA A 155 3.63 -32.25 -8.54
C ALA A 155 4.40 -31.22 -7.69
N THR A 156 5.07 -31.64 -6.63
CA THR A 156 5.93 -30.77 -5.82
C THR A 156 7.11 -30.22 -6.66
N ALA A 157 7.76 -31.08 -7.45
CA ALA A 157 8.83 -30.65 -8.35
C ALA A 157 8.33 -29.64 -9.41
N VAL A 158 7.14 -29.82 -9.95
CA VAL A 158 6.51 -28.88 -10.89
C VAL A 158 6.25 -27.50 -10.21
N SER A 159 5.66 -27.50 -9.03
CA SER A 159 5.41 -26.25 -8.28
C SER A 159 6.71 -25.54 -7.90
N SER A 160 7.74 -26.29 -7.47
CA SER A 160 9.07 -25.73 -7.17
C SER A 160 9.71 -25.12 -8.40
N GLY A 161 9.67 -25.80 -9.55
CA GLY A 161 10.18 -25.25 -10.81
C GLY A 161 9.41 -24.00 -11.30
N GLN A 162 8.09 -23.96 -11.08
CA GLN A 162 7.30 -22.76 -11.34
C GLN A 162 7.72 -21.61 -10.42
N PHE A 163 7.95 -21.89 -9.15
CA PHE A 163 8.40 -20.91 -8.16
C PHE A 163 9.76 -20.32 -8.54
N GLU A 164 10.75 -21.16 -8.88
CA GLU A 164 12.08 -20.74 -9.29
C GLU A 164 12.04 -19.88 -10.57
N ASN A 165 11.19 -20.25 -11.55
CA ASN A 165 10.97 -19.45 -12.75
C ASN A 165 10.35 -18.08 -12.41
N ALA A 166 9.35 -18.04 -11.53
CA ALA A 166 8.71 -16.80 -11.11
C ALA A 166 9.70 -15.90 -10.32
N VAL A 167 10.55 -16.45 -9.47
CA VAL A 167 11.63 -15.70 -8.80
C VAL A 167 12.62 -15.11 -9.81
N THR A 168 12.99 -15.89 -10.82
CA THR A 168 13.86 -15.42 -11.92
C THR A 168 13.20 -14.28 -12.70
N GLU A 169 11.92 -14.38 -13.00
CA GLU A 169 11.13 -13.34 -13.66
C GLU A 169 11.06 -12.07 -12.79
N ALA A 170 10.75 -12.20 -11.50
CA ALA A 170 10.74 -11.10 -10.55
C ALA A 170 12.08 -10.35 -10.54
N LYS A 171 13.19 -11.09 -10.43
CA LYS A 171 14.53 -10.53 -10.46
C LYS A 171 14.82 -9.76 -11.74
N ASN A 172 14.46 -10.32 -12.89
CA ASN A 172 14.71 -9.71 -14.20
C ASN A 172 13.84 -8.45 -14.43
N SER A 173 12.66 -8.41 -13.83
CA SER A 173 11.71 -7.29 -13.90
C SER A 173 11.91 -6.26 -12.79
N GLY A 174 12.91 -6.47 -11.90
CA GLY A 174 13.16 -5.56 -10.77
C GLY A 174 12.11 -5.61 -9.67
N VAL A 175 11.33 -6.68 -9.60
CA VAL A 175 10.35 -6.91 -8.52
C VAL A 175 11.08 -7.46 -7.30
N VAL A 176 10.93 -6.81 -6.15
CA VAL A 176 11.51 -7.23 -4.88
C VAL A 176 10.53 -8.13 -4.13
N ILE A 177 11.01 -9.27 -3.61
CA ILE A 177 10.18 -10.22 -2.87
C ILE A 177 10.64 -10.25 -1.40
N HIS A 178 9.75 -9.91 -0.47
CA HIS A 178 9.93 -10.10 0.97
C HIS A 178 9.13 -11.31 1.42
N VAL A 179 9.62 -12.04 2.40
CA VAL A 179 8.95 -13.23 2.91
C VAL A 179 8.76 -13.13 4.42
N ILE A 180 7.53 -13.37 4.87
CA ILE A 180 7.19 -13.63 6.27
C ILE A 180 6.99 -15.13 6.41
N GLY A 181 7.91 -15.80 7.07
CA GLY A 181 7.81 -17.23 7.40
C GLY A 181 7.14 -17.44 8.74
N LEU A 182 6.02 -18.13 8.76
CA LEU A 182 5.24 -18.42 9.96
C LEU A 182 5.53 -19.83 10.46
N GLY A 183 5.74 -19.99 11.78
CA GLY A 183 5.97 -21.27 12.42
C GLY A 183 7.44 -21.68 12.53
N ALA A 184 7.72 -22.65 13.38
CA ALA A 184 9.08 -23.09 13.71
C ALA A 184 9.83 -23.70 12.51
N ASP A 185 9.11 -24.33 11.59
CA ASP A 185 9.71 -25.01 10.44
C ASP A 185 10.34 -24.04 9.45
N MET A 186 9.92 -22.76 9.45
CA MET A 186 10.47 -21.71 8.62
C MET A 186 11.82 -21.16 9.11
N GLU A 187 12.34 -21.59 10.25
CA GLU A 187 13.71 -21.24 10.68
C GLU A 187 14.78 -21.84 9.78
N ASN A 188 14.45 -22.86 9.02
CA ASN A 188 15.40 -23.53 8.15
C ASN A 188 15.77 -22.61 6.97
N LYS A 189 17.01 -22.12 6.94
CA LYS A 189 17.54 -21.27 5.87
C LYS A 189 17.56 -21.92 4.48
N ALA A 190 17.40 -23.25 4.41
CA ALA A 190 17.30 -24.00 3.16
C ALA A 190 15.89 -24.02 2.57
N ASN A 191 14.91 -23.38 3.22
CA ASN A 191 13.55 -23.27 2.71
C ASN A 191 13.53 -22.57 1.35
N THR A 192 12.91 -23.21 0.36
CA THR A 192 12.87 -22.73 -1.02
C THR A 192 12.17 -21.36 -1.14
N ILE A 193 11.13 -21.12 -0.34
CA ILE A 193 10.38 -19.85 -0.37
C ILE A 193 11.26 -18.71 0.12
N PHE A 194 12.11 -18.91 1.12
CA PHE A 194 13.04 -17.90 1.62
C PHE A 194 14.14 -17.54 0.61
N SER A 195 14.47 -18.42 -0.33
CA SER A 195 15.46 -18.08 -1.36
C SER A 195 15.02 -16.93 -2.24
N ALA A 196 13.72 -16.74 -2.46
CA ALA A 196 13.16 -15.70 -3.31
C ALA A 196 13.57 -14.29 -2.87
N SER A 197 13.62 -14.03 -1.56
CA SER A 197 14.04 -12.73 -1.06
C SER A 197 15.52 -12.47 -1.34
N ALA A 198 16.38 -13.45 -1.08
CA ALA A 198 17.82 -13.33 -1.32
C ALA A 198 18.14 -13.07 -2.80
N GLU A 199 17.39 -13.69 -3.71
CA GLU A 199 17.61 -13.56 -5.15
C GLU A 199 17.12 -12.22 -5.73
N THR A 200 16.08 -11.63 -5.13
CA THR A 200 15.46 -10.39 -5.59
C THR A 200 15.88 -9.15 -4.79
N GLY A 201 16.77 -9.31 -3.80
CA GLY A 201 17.23 -8.21 -2.95
C GLY A 201 16.24 -7.84 -1.85
N GLY A 202 15.30 -8.71 -1.51
CA GLY A 202 14.36 -8.54 -0.43
C GLY A 202 14.87 -9.05 0.92
N ALA A 203 13.98 -9.18 1.89
CA ALA A 203 14.26 -9.60 3.25
C ALA A 203 13.34 -10.74 3.70
N ASN A 204 13.85 -11.58 4.61
CA ASN A 204 13.09 -12.61 5.29
C ASN A 204 12.81 -12.20 6.73
N TYR A 205 11.59 -12.38 7.14
CA TYR A 205 11.13 -12.17 8.51
C TYR A 205 10.54 -13.49 9.03
N HIS A 206 10.99 -13.89 10.21
CA HIS A 206 10.53 -15.11 10.83
C HIS A 206 9.58 -14.79 11.97
N ALA A 207 8.39 -15.38 11.94
CA ALA A 207 7.37 -15.33 12.98
C ALA A 207 7.14 -16.74 13.52
N PRO A 208 7.85 -17.17 14.59
CA PRO A 208 7.73 -18.51 15.14
C PRO A 208 6.31 -18.89 15.55
N ARG A 209 5.51 -17.90 15.88
CA ARG A 209 4.10 -18.02 16.24
C ARG A 209 3.29 -16.96 15.51
N ALA A 210 1.99 -17.18 15.37
CA ALA A 210 1.10 -16.22 14.72
C ALA A 210 1.14 -14.82 15.37
N GLU A 211 1.31 -14.74 16.69
CA GLU A 211 1.42 -13.47 17.43
C GLU A 211 2.68 -12.68 17.07
N ASP A 212 3.73 -13.35 16.57
CA ASP A 212 4.98 -12.70 16.19
C ASP A 212 4.90 -12.06 14.78
N ILE A 213 3.84 -12.32 13.99
CA ILE A 213 3.63 -11.74 12.65
C ILE A 213 3.59 -10.21 12.73
N GLN A 214 3.02 -9.66 13.81
CA GLN A 214 2.93 -8.22 14.00
C GLN A 214 4.31 -7.53 13.97
N GLN A 215 5.31 -8.14 14.59
CA GLN A 215 6.68 -7.60 14.57
C GLN A 215 7.27 -7.65 13.16
N ALA A 216 7.03 -8.73 12.40
CA ALA A 216 7.46 -8.84 11.01
C ALA A 216 6.81 -7.77 10.13
N VAL A 217 5.50 -7.52 10.33
CA VAL A 217 4.75 -6.45 9.66
C VAL A 217 5.36 -5.07 9.95
N ASP A 218 5.64 -4.77 11.21
CA ASP A 218 6.23 -3.49 11.63
C ASP A 218 7.61 -3.29 10.99
N SER A 219 8.42 -4.36 10.93
CA SER A 219 9.73 -4.33 10.29
C SER A 219 9.63 -4.11 8.77
N ILE A 220 8.71 -4.79 8.08
CA ILE A 220 8.49 -4.56 6.63
C ILE A 220 8.06 -3.13 6.35
N LEU A 221 7.11 -2.61 7.10
CA LEU A 221 6.65 -1.22 6.92
C LEU A 221 7.80 -0.23 7.07
N LEU A 222 8.59 -0.37 8.13
CA LEU A 222 9.66 0.59 8.45
C LEU A 222 10.89 0.41 7.56
N GLU A 223 11.39 -0.82 7.41
CA GLU A 223 12.70 -1.09 6.82
C GLU A 223 12.64 -1.23 5.31
N GLN A 224 11.54 -1.80 4.78
CA GLN A 224 11.44 -2.12 3.37
C GLN A 224 10.56 -1.13 2.60
N LEU A 225 9.45 -0.70 3.19
CA LEU A 225 8.53 0.23 2.54
C LEU A 225 8.75 1.69 2.97
N ASN A 226 9.66 1.93 3.94
CA ASN A 226 9.98 3.24 4.50
C ASN A 226 8.74 4.00 5.01
N ILE A 227 7.80 3.26 5.61
CA ILE A 227 6.57 3.81 6.18
C ILE A 227 6.75 3.95 7.67
N LYS A 228 6.72 5.19 8.15
CA LYS A 228 6.83 5.50 9.57
C LYS A 228 5.44 5.57 10.19
N LYS A 229 5.26 4.85 11.27
CA LYS A 229 4.12 4.98 12.16
C LYS A 229 4.59 5.33 13.55
N THR A 230 3.75 6.02 14.31
CA THR A 230 4.02 6.40 15.69
C THR A 230 3.03 5.69 16.59
N THR A 231 3.52 4.92 17.56
CA THR A 231 2.64 4.37 18.59
C THR A 231 2.25 5.51 19.53
N ALA A 232 0.97 5.87 19.49
CA ALA A 232 0.41 6.94 20.31
C ALA A 232 0.06 6.47 21.73
N ALA A 233 -0.39 5.21 21.86
CA ALA A 233 -0.74 4.62 23.14
C ALA A 233 -0.65 3.10 23.12
N VAL A 234 -0.44 2.52 24.30
CA VAL A 234 -0.65 1.09 24.58
C VAL A 234 -1.50 1.05 25.86
N VAL A 235 -2.66 0.41 25.77
CA VAL A 235 -3.67 0.38 26.85
C VAL A 235 -3.89 -1.07 27.27
N ASP A 236 -3.76 -1.37 28.54
CA ASP A 236 -4.17 -2.63 29.12
C ASP A 236 -5.65 -2.49 29.51
N ALA A 237 -6.54 -3.04 28.68
CA ALA A 237 -7.98 -2.88 28.83
C ALA A 237 -8.52 -3.65 30.04
N ASP A 238 -9.41 -3.02 30.81
CA ASP A 238 -10.06 -3.62 31.97
C ASP A 238 -11.48 -4.16 31.68
N GLY A 239 -11.96 -3.98 30.45
CA GLY A 239 -13.31 -4.33 30.01
C GLY A 239 -14.29 -3.17 30.14
N GLY A 240 -13.89 -2.04 30.71
CA GLY A 240 -14.63 -0.79 30.76
C GLY A 240 -14.45 0.06 29.50
N THR A 241 -14.83 1.33 29.60
CA THR A 241 -14.56 2.31 28.54
C THR A 241 -13.20 2.94 28.80
N GLU A 242 -12.33 2.82 27.82
CA GLU A 242 -11.03 3.48 27.76
C GLU A 242 -11.17 4.81 27.03
N GLU A 243 -10.49 5.84 27.49
CA GLU A 243 -10.49 7.18 26.90
C GLU A 243 -9.04 7.63 26.64
N LEU A 244 -8.77 8.14 25.46
CA LEU A 244 -7.45 8.58 25.03
C LEU A 244 -7.52 9.91 24.27
N ASP A 245 -6.54 10.78 24.52
CA ASP A 245 -6.26 11.94 23.70
C ASP A 245 -5.06 11.63 22.80
N ILE A 246 -5.31 11.50 21.51
CA ILE A 246 -4.28 11.18 20.50
C ILE A 246 -3.87 12.45 19.79
N THR A 247 -2.57 12.75 19.79
CA THR A 247 -2.02 13.89 19.05
C THR A 247 -1.79 13.49 17.61
N ILE A 248 -2.35 14.26 16.68
CA ILE A 248 -2.15 14.10 15.23
C ILE A 248 -1.44 15.36 14.73
N PRO A 249 -0.26 15.27 14.11
CA PRO A 249 0.32 16.40 13.42
C PRO A 249 -0.55 16.80 12.24
N THR A 250 -1.17 17.97 12.29
CA THR A 250 -2.16 18.40 11.28
C THR A 250 -1.63 19.36 10.24
N ALA A 251 -0.46 19.98 10.48
CA ALA A 251 0.13 20.90 9.52
C ALA A 251 0.39 20.19 8.17
N ASN A 252 -0.36 20.60 7.14
CA ASN A 252 -0.31 20.00 5.79
C ASN A 252 -0.69 18.51 5.72
N ALA A 253 -1.35 17.96 6.74
CA ALA A 253 -1.83 16.59 6.70
C ALA A 253 -3.03 16.46 5.75
N THR A 254 -2.93 15.55 4.78
CA THR A 254 -4.04 15.21 3.88
C THR A 254 -4.86 14.05 4.40
N ASN A 255 -4.23 13.15 5.17
CA ASN A 255 -4.89 12.00 5.76
C ASN A 255 -4.19 11.61 7.07
N ALA A 256 -4.95 11.16 8.04
CA ALA A 256 -4.43 10.52 9.24
C ALA A 256 -5.19 9.22 9.49
N ARG A 257 -4.45 8.17 9.84
CA ARG A 257 -5.00 6.87 10.19
C ARG A 257 -4.63 6.52 11.60
N LEU A 258 -5.65 6.19 12.41
CA LEU A 258 -5.50 5.63 13.74
C LEU A 258 -5.79 4.14 13.64
N LEU A 259 -4.77 3.33 13.84
CA LEU A 259 -4.87 1.88 13.77
C LEU A 259 -4.81 1.31 15.19
N PHE A 260 -5.94 0.78 15.64
CA PHE A 260 -6.09 0.08 16.91
C PHE A 260 -5.84 -1.40 16.67
N ILE A 261 -4.86 -1.97 17.35
CA ILE A 261 -4.44 -3.38 17.24
C ILE A 261 -4.63 -4.02 18.59
N SER A 262 -5.33 -5.15 18.64
CA SER A 262 -5.58 -5.90 19.87
C SER A 262 -5.75 -7.39 19.58
N ASP A 263 -5.41 -8.24 20.56
CA ASP A 263 -5.68 -9.68 20.51
C ASP A 263 -7.17 -10.07 20.60
N SER A 264 -8.02 -9.08 20.86
CA SER A 264 -9.49 -9.23 20.96
C SER A 264 -10.19 -8.04 20.30
N PRO A 265 -11.37 -8.23 19.70
CA PRO A 265 -12.08 -7.15 19.03
C PRO A 265 -12.39 -6.00 20.00
N ILE A 266 -12.05 -4.77 19.61
CA ILE A 266 -12.53 -3.58 20.30
C ILE A 266 -13.98 -3.25 19.90
N ARG A 267 -14.72 -2.59 20.78
CA ARG A 267 -16.14 -2.25 20.59
C ARG A 267 -16.38 -0.79 20.93
N ASN A 268 -17.51 -0.28 20.46
CA ASN A 268 -18.00 1.06 20.80
C ASN A 268 -16.92 2.15 20.59
N LEU A 269 -16.13 2.01 19.52
CA LEU A 269 -15.15 3.03 19.18
C LEU A 269 -15.88 4.29 18.73
N ASN A 270 -15.67 5.37 19.48
CA ASN A 270 -16.10 6.71 19.13
C ASN A 270 -14.87 7.61 19.06
N ALA A 271 -14.92 8.59 18.19
CA ALA A 271 -13.88 9.59 18.10
C ALA A 271 -14.52 10.97 17.94
N ASP A 272 -14.07 11.92 18.75
CA ASP A 272 -14.41 13.34 18.61
C ASP A 272 -13.25 14.03 17.90
N PHE A 273 -13.51 14.47 16.67
CA PHE A 273 -12.50 15.03 15.82
C PHE A 273 -13.09 16.04 14.83
N SER A 274 -12.24 16.95 14.40
CA SER A 274 -12.52 17.83 13.28
C SER A 274 -11.75 17.31 12.04
N ALA A 275 -12.51 16.83 11.07
CA ALA A 275 -11.98 16.33 9.80
C ALA A 275 -13.01 16.53 8.68
N GLY A 276 -12.56 16.42 7.41
CA GLY A 276 -13.44 16.51 6.26
C GLY A 276 -14.42 15.33 6.20
N SER A 277 -13.92 14.13 6.38
CA SER A 277 -14.71 12.90 6.50
C SER A 277 -13.98 11.86 7.36
N VAL A 278 -14.74 10.88 7.81
CA VAL A 278 -14.23 9.79 8.63
C VAL A 278 -14.73 8.47 8.13
N ARG A 279 -13.82 7.52 8.05
CA ARG A 279 -14.13 6.14 7.71
C ARG A 279 -13.62 5.21 8.80
N GLN A 280 -14.46 4.26 9.22
CA GLN A 280 -14.08 3.20 10.15
C GLN A 280 -14.14 1.85 9.44
N VAL A 281 -13.09 1.04 9.63
CA VAL A 281 -13.02 -0.35 9.18
C VAL A 281 -12.58 -1.21 10.35
N SER A 282 -13.24 -2.33 10.59
CA SER A 282 -12.91 -3.24 11.69
C SER A 282 -12.75 -4.67 11.19
N GLY A 283 -11.64 -5.31 11.59
CA GLY A 283 -11.42 -6.74 11.53
C GLY A 283 -11.56 -7.37 12.92
N THR A 284 -11.01 -8.57 13.08
CA THR A 284 -11.03 -9.27 14.37
C THR A 284 -10.01 -8.69 15.35
N HIS A 285 -8.80 -8.38 14.87
CA HIS A 285 -7.67 -7.93 15.69
C HIS A 285 -7.22 -6.51 15.38
N TYR A 286 -7.98 -5.78 14.58
CA TYR A 286 -7.71 -4.37 14.29
C TYR A 286 -9.00 -3.56 14.11
N THR A 287 -8.89 -2.27 14.35
CA THR A 287 -9.86 -1.28 13.90
C THR A 287 -9.10 -0.06 13.38
N LEU A 288 -9.46 0.38 12.19
CA LEU A 288 -8.93 1.57 11.53
C LEU A 288 -9.93 2.71 11.64
N LEU A 289 -9.49 3.88 12.08
CA LEU A 289 -10.14 5.16 11.82
C LEU A 289 -9.29 5.94 10.81
N GLU A 290 -9.87 6.28 9.69
CA GLU A 290 -9.25 7.10 8.66
C GLU A 290 -9.91 8.48 8.64
N LEU A 291 -9.10 9.52 8.83
CA LEU A 291 -9.48 10.91 8.93
C LEU A 291 -8.98 11.65 7.70
N ASP A 292 -9.91 12.12 6.87
CA ASP A 292 -9.58 12.92 5.70
C ASP A 292 -9.42 14.39 6.10
N HIS A 293 -8.29 15.00 5.74
CA HIS A 293 -7.95 16.40 6.05
C HIS A 293 -8.18 16.74 7.54
N PRO A 294 -7.47 16.09 8.47
CA PRO A 294 -7.64 16.36 9.90
C PRO A 294 -7.23 17.80 10.21
N SER A 295 -8.08 18.53 10.93
CA SER A 295 -7.85 19.93 11.31
C SER A 295 -7.58 20.14 12.80
N ALA A 296 -7.84 19.13 13.63
CA ALA A 296 -7.56 19.18 15.06
C ALA A 296 -6.27 18.44 15.41
N GLU A 297 -5.38 19.07 16.16
CA GLU A 297 -4.14 18.46 16.65
C GLU A 297 -4.40 17.31 17.65
N LYS A 298 -5.56 17.28 18.28
CA LYS A 298 -5.95 16.25 19.21
C LYS A 298 -7.27 15.63 18.81
N VAL A 299 -7.30 14.32 18.85
CA VAL A 299 -8.50 13.49 18.68
C VAL A 299 -8.78 12.79 19.98
N HIS A 300 -9.92 13.07 20.58
CA HIS A 300 -10.39 12.31 21.73
C HIS A 300 -11.09 11.05 21.25
N VAL A 301 -10.63 9.88 21.69
CA VAL A 301 -11.20 8.59 21.33
C VAL A 301 -11.64 7.84 22.58
N SER A 302 -12.79 7.16 22.48
CA SER A 302 -13.23 6.22 23.50
C SER A 302 -13.58 4.88 22.87
N PHE A 303 -13.24 3.77 23.54
CA PHE A 303 -13.53 2.43 23.09
C PHE A 303 -13.62 1.46 24.26
N GLN A 304 -14.06 0.23 23.98
CA GLN A 304 -14.05 -0.87 24.93
C GLN A 304 -13.17 -2.01 24.42
N GLY A 305 -12.11 -2.34 25.17
CA GLY A 305 -11.30 -3.54 24.97
C GLY A 305 -11.83 -4.68 25.84
N ALA A 306 -11.46 -5.92 25.51
CA ALA A 306 -11.75 -7.05 26.40
C ALA A 306 -10.87 -6.97 27.65
N ALA A 307 -11.43 -7.34 28.81
CA ALA A 307 -10.67 -7.34 30.06
C ALA A 307 -9.40 -8.21 29.95
N GLY A 308 -8.24 -7.64 30.24
CA GLY A 308 -6.94 -8.30 30.17
C GLY A 308 -6.33 -8.31 28.76
N SER A 309 -6.98 -7.71 27.73
CA SER A 309 -6.36 -7.49 26.42
C SER A 309 -5.53 -6.23 26.39
N GLN A 310 -4.51 -6.23 25.55
CA GLN A 310 -3.74 -5.03 25.26
C GLN A 310 -4.20 -4.42 23.93
N VAL A 311 -4.43 -3.11 23.92
CA VAL A 311 -4.78 -2.35 22.72
C VAL A 311 -3.64 -1.38 22.41
N LYS A 312 -2.97 -1.59 21.29
CA LYS A 312 -1.96 -0.70 20.73
C LYS A 312 -2.60 0.25 19.73
N VAL A 313 -2.31 1.54 19.83
CA VAL A 313 -2.82 2.55 18.90
C VAL A 313 -1.65 3.17 18.15
N ASP A 314 -1.59 2.92 16.85
CA ASP A 314 -0.61 3.50 15.95
C ASP A 314 -1.24 4.62 15.12
N VAL A 315 -0.46 5.69 14.90
CA VAL A 315 -0.81 6.84 14.05
C VAL A 315 0.07 6.85 12.82
N ILE A 316 -0.57 6.98 11.67
CA ILE A 316 0.08 7.14 10.37
C ILE A 316 -0.51 8.40 9.75
N THR A 317 0.35 9.36 9.36
CA THR A 317 -0.08 10.63 8.77
C THR A 317 0.53 10.78 7.38
N GLU A 318 -0.29 11.17 6.42
CA GLU A 318 0.14 11.56 5.08
C GLU A 318 0.12 13.08 4.96
N TYR A 319 1.14 13.65 4.28
CA TYR A 319 1.32 15.09 4.12
C TYR A 319 1.40 15.46 2.66
N HIS A 320 0.83 16.61 2.32
CA HIS A 320 1.10 17.27 1.06
C HIS A 320 2.26 18.24 1.26
N ILE A 321 3.47 17.85 0.83
CA ILE A 321 4.66 18.68 0.92
C ILE A 321 5.02 19.16 -0.48
N ILE A 322 4.98 20.47 -0.69
CA ILE A 322 5.43 21.08 -1.94
C ILE A 322 6.84 21.62 -1.69
N LEU A 323 7.82 21.07 -2.39
CA LEU A 323 9.18 21.59 -2.39
C LEU A 323 9.28 22.65 -3.48
N THR A 324 9.39 23.93 -3.10
CA THR A 324 9.67 25.01 -4.05
C THR A 324 11.16 25.34 -3.93
N PRO A 325 11.99 24.96 -4.93
CA PRO A 325 13.39 25.35 -4.92
C PRO A 325 13.49 26.86 -5.10
N GLY A 326 14.06 27.55 -4.11
CA GLY A 326 14.39 28.95 -4.17
C GLY A 326 15.89 29.14 -4.31
N ILE A 327 16.32 30.01 -5.21
CA ILE A 327 17.70 30.47 -5.27
C ILE A 327 17.76 31.77 -4.48
N ILE A 328 18.41 31.73 -3.33
CA ILE A 328 18.68 32.94 -2.55
C ILE A 328 20.04 33.45 -3.00
N TYR A 329 20.06 34.66 -3.57
CA TYR A 329 21.29 35.36 -3.85
C TYR A 329 21.60 36.23 -2.62
N GLU A 330 22.67 35.93 -1.91
CA GLU A 330 23.26 36.87 -0.97
C GLU A 330 24.06 37.86 -1.81
N ASP A 331 23.57 39.13 -1.95
CA ASP A 331 24.36 40.23 -2.43
C ASP A 331 25.39 40.58 -1.34
N THR A 332 26.56 39.98 -1.42
CA THR A 332 27.72 40.52 -0.72
C THR A 332 28.17 41.72 -1.52
N GLU A 333 28.01 42.95 -0.98
CA GLU A 333 28.62 44.13 -1.58
C GLU A 333 30.12 43.88 -1.80
N PRO A 334 30.66 44.10 -3.02
CA PRO A 334 32.06 43.91 -3.28
C PRO A 334 32.86 44.88 -2.40
N ALA A 335 33.82 44.32 -1.64
CA ALA A 335 34.68 45.09 -0.76
C ALA A 335 35.69 46.01 -1.49
N ASP A 336 35.72 45.96 -2.84
CA ASP A 336 36.58 46.79 -3.69
C ASP A 336 35.93 46.98 -5.07
N GLU A 337 35.96 48.24 -5.56
CA GLU A 337 35.33 48.64 -6.84
C GLU A 337 35.92 47.96 -8.08
N ASP A 338 37.02 47.20 -7.95
CA ASP A 338 37.72 46.56 -9.10
C ASP A 338 37.69 44.99 -9.08
N ALA A 339 37.01 44.36 -8.11
CA ALA A 339 36.96 42.90 -8.04
C ALA A 339 35.55 42.38 -8.31
N VAL A 340 35.32 41.90 -9.52
CA VAL A 340 34.08 41.15 -9.86
C VAL A 340 34.27 39.71 -9.38
N SER A 341 33.94 39.44 -8.11
CA SER A 341 33.85 38.10 -7.58
C SER A 341 32.39 37.65 -7.55
N TYR A 342 32.02 36.70 -8.39
CA TYR A 342 30.73 36.04 -8.35
C TYR A 342 30.88 34.76 -7.50
N ASP A 343 30.75 34.88 -6.20
CA ASP A 343 30.55 33.70 -5.33
C ASP A 343 29.04 33.53 -5.09
N ARG A 344 28.43 32.58 -5.83
CA ARG A 344 27.00 32.27 -5.72
C ARG A 344 26.82 31.03 -4.90
N THR A 345 26.40 31.18 -3.65
CA THR A 345 26.01 30.03 -2.82
C THR A 345 24.52 29.73 -3.07
N THR A 346 24.23 28.55 -3.57
CA THR A 346 22.85 28.07 -3.72
C THR A 346 22.42 27.38 -2.45
N GLN A 347 21.46 27.94 -1.72
CA GLN A 347 20.81 27.28 -0.60
C GLN A 347 19.45 26.76 -1.06
N ILE A 348 19.16 25.50 -0.73
CA ILE A 348 17.83 24.90 -0.90
C ILE A 348 17.11 25.02 0.43
N SER A 349 16.09 25.85 0.51
CA SER A 349 15.20 25.90 1.67
C SER A 349 13.96 25.09 1.45
N ILE A 350 13.59 24.28 2.44
CA ILE A 350 12.35 23.52 2.47
C ILE A 350 11.38 24.32 3.35
N ALA A 351 10.31 24.78 2.77
CA ALA A 351 9.23 25.49 3.46
C ALA A 351 8.08 24.54 3.83
#